data_ce04e17469308b451e6e1d368f846031
#
_entry.id   ce04e17469308b451e6e1d368f846031
#
_cell.length_a   1.000
_cell.length_b   1.000
_cell.length_c   1.000
_cell.angle_alpha   90.00
_cell.angle_beta   90.00
_cell.angle_gamma   90.00
#
_symmetry.space_group_name_H-M   'P 1'
#
loop_
_entity.id
_entity.type
_entity.pdbx_description
1 polymer ?
#
loop_
_entity_poly.entity_id
_entity_poly.type
_entity_poly.pdbx_seq_one_letter_code
_entity_poly.pdbx_strand_id
1 'polypeptide(L)'
;MCGAGRKTPGAFAVSSLRDFAMTASSSPQAGPLDFFWFIPTHGDGSYLGSEQQQRPPEFAYFKEIAQAVDRLGFPGVLLPTGQNCEDSWITASGLAALTEKLKFLVALRPGVTLPTFAARQTAALDRLSNGRLLLNVVVGGNPTELAGDGVFLPHDERYAQAQEFLTIWRALVSGESVNFNGKYYRVDNGRLDLLPQQERPPLYFGGSSDAGQELAADLVDMYLTWGEPPAQVAEKLSAARNKAERRGRKLRFGIRLHFIVRETEEEAWRAADRLISHVTDAQIENAQARFTREMDSVGQRRMAELHGGRRDRLVVSPNLWAGVGLVRGGAGTALVGSPEQIVERIREYQAIGIDTIIGSGYPHLEEAYRVAELLFPRLGLGTRRARAHENIANEFAVGFHGANRLQASS
;
A
#
# COMPACT_ATOMS: atom_id res chain seq x y z
N MET A 1 -36.94 43.68 74.86
CA MET A 1 -36.67 44.98 74.27
C MET A 1 -35.46 44.79 73.37
N CYS A 2 -35.64 44.57 72.16
CA CYS A 2 -35.59 45.44 71.04
C CYS A 2 -34.21 45.95 70.66
N GLY A 3 -33.71 45.60 69.48
CA GLY A 3 -32.60 46.23 68.85
C GLY A 3 -32.19 45.50 67.58
N ALA A 4 -32.96 45.74 66.52
CA ALA A 4 -32.62 45.20 65.22
C ALA A 4 -31.50 46.03 64.56
N GLY A 5 -30.40 45.43 64.14
CA GLY A 5 -29.35 46.03 63.33
C GLY A 5 -29.35 45.39 61.96
N ARG A 6 -29.77 46.13 60.90
CA ARG A 6 -29.65 45.78 59.51
C ARG A 6 -28.18 45.87 59.06
N LYS A 7 -27.63 44.78 58.52
CA LYS A 7 -26.37 44.79 57.77
C LYS A 7 -26.70 44.73 56.29
N THR A 8 -26.21 45.71 55.52
CA THR A 8 -26.17 45.80 54.07
C THR A 8 -25.31 44.74 53.48
N PRO A 9 -25.62 44.14 52.29
CA PRO A 9 -24.77 43.17 51.66
C PRO A 9 -23.64 43.85 50.86
N GLY A 10 -22.42 43.39 51.12
CA GLY A 10 -21.24 43.82 50.40
C GLY A 10 -21.21 43.30 48.93
N ALA A 11 -20.71 44.18 48.09
CA ALA A 11 -20.53 43.94 46.68
C ALA A 11 -19.50 42.81 46.42
N PHE A 12 -19.93 41.77 45.74
CA PHE A 12 -19.01 40.76 45.17
C PHE A 12 -18.37 41.35 43.93
N ALA A 13 -17.04 41.45 43.94
CA ALA A 13 -16.20 41.81 42.83
C ALA A 13 -16.30 40.72 41.72
N VAL A 14 -16.71 41.12 40.52
CA VAL A 14 -16.63 40.33 39.30
C VAL A 14 -15.16 40.28 38.88
N SER A 15 -14.46 39.22 39.22
CA SER A 15 -13.14 38.93 38.66
C SER A 15 -13.27 38.35 37.24
N SER A 16 -12.51 38.96 36.34
CA SER A 16 -12.41 38.79 34.91
C SER A 16 -12.34 37.35 34.42
N LEU A 17 -13.33 36.96 33.64
CA LEU A 17 -13.27 35.89 32.64
C LEU A 17 -12.45 36.36 31.42
N ARG A 18 -11.17 36.37 31.54
CA ARG A 18 -10.23 36.46 30.40
C ARG A 18 -8.98 35.72 30.86
N ASP A 19 -8.81 34.50 30.33
CA ASP A 19 -7.58 33.75 30.08
C ASP A 19 -7.84 32.24 30.04
N PHE A 20 -8.79 31.82 29.19
CA PHE A 20 -8.71 30.48 28.56
C PHE A 20 -8.32 30.71 27.12
N ALA A 21 -7.04 31.06 26.90
CA ALA A 21 -6.41 30.87 25.61
C ALA A 21 -6.42 29.36 25.35
N MET A 22 -7.27 28.93 24.44
CA MET A 22 -7.17 27.60 23.83
C MET A 22 -5.78 27.47 23.25
N THR A 23 -4.92 26.73 23.94
CA THR A 23 -3.72 26.16 23.34
C THR A 23 -4.21 25.28 22.19
N ALA A 24 -4.06 25.78 20.97
CA ALA A 24 -4.20 24.98 19.77
C ALA A 24 -3.24 23.80 19.92
N SER A 25 -3.80 22.64 20.24
CA SER A 25 -3.10 21.36 20.22
C SER A 25 -2.56 21.24 18.79
N SER A 26 -1.26 21.44 18.63
CA SER A 26 -0.57 21.09 17.40
C SER A 26 -0.78 19.60 17.20
N SER A 27 -1.60 19.23 16.23
CA SER A 27 -1.74 17.85 15.80
C SER A 27 -0.31 17.31 15.55
N PRO A 28 0.05 16.14 16.06
CA PRO A 28 1.37 15.58 15.82
C PRO A 28 1.60 15.56 14.31
N GLN A 29 2.66 16.22 13.84
CA GLN A 29 3.02 16.19 12.42
C GLN A 29 3.18 14.72 12.03
N ALA A 30 2.31 14.24 11.15
CA ALA A 30 2.41 12.91 10.60
C ALA A 30 3.81 12.76 9.97
N GLY A 31 4.49 11.65 10.28
CA GLY A 31 5.78 11.34 9.70
C GLY A 31 5.74 11.27 8.16
N PRO A 32 6.89 11.13 7.49
CA PRO A 32 6.95 11.01 6.04
C PRO A 32 6.09 9.82 5.58
N LEU A 33 5.32 10.03 4.50
CA LEU A 33 4.44 9.02 3.91
C LEU A 33 4.98 8.65 2.52
N ASP A 34 5.25 7.37 2.29
CA ASP A 34 5.50 6.83 0.96
C ASP A 34 4.18 6.36 0.33
N PHE A 35 3.85 6.83 -0.87
CA PHE A 35 2.63 6.46 -1.58
C PHE A 35 2.98 5.75 -2.90
N PHE A 36 3.08 4.42 -2.85
CA PHE A 36 3.34 3.56 -4.00
C PHE A 36 2.07 3.36 -4.82
N TRP A 37 2.24 3.04 -6.09
CA TRP A 37 1.15 2.60 -6.96
C TRP A 37 1.25 1.11 -7.30
N PHE A 38 0.44 0.64 -8.25
CA PHE A 38 0.34 -0.77 -8.63
C PHE A 38 0.37 -0.91 -10.15
N ILE A 39 1.11 -1.88 -10.66
CA ILE A 39 1.09 -2.27 -12.07
C ILE A 39 0.16 -3.49 -12.22
N PRO A 40 -0.96 -3.38 -12.96
CA PRO A 40 -1.93 -4.46 -13.10
C PRO A 40 -1.49 -5.50 -14.14
N THR A 41 -0.47 -6.31 -13.80
CA THR A 41 0.10 -7.32 -14.71
C THR A 41 -0.85 -8.48 -15.04
N HIS A 42 -2.07 -8.45 -14.49
CA HIS A 42 -3.19 -9.36 -14.78
C HIS A 42 -4.28 -8.72 -15.67
N GLY A 43 -4.03 -7.51 -16.18
CA GLY A 43 -5.02 -6.70 -16.90
C GLY A 43 -5.73 -5.69 -16.00
N ASP A 44 -6.52 -4.83 -16.64
CA ASP A 44 -7.22 -3.71 -16.03
C ASP A 44 -8.63 -3.56 -16.62
N GLY A 45 -9.45 -2.67 -16.08
CA GLY A 45 -10.78 -2.38 -16.61
C GLY A 45 -11.55 -1.35 -15.80
N SER A 46 -12.63 -0.84 -16.39
CA SER A 46 -13.50 0.15 -15.76
C SER A 46 -14.60 -0.47 -14.91
N TYR A 47 -14.86 -1.78 -15.08
CA TYR A 47 -15.91 -2.51 -14.39
C TYR A 47 -15.39 -3.85 -13.88
N LEU A 48 -15.63 -4.14 -12.60
CA LEU A 48 -15.33 -5.46 -12.04
C LEU A 48 -16.36 -6.47 -12.52
N GLY A 49 -15.95 -7.73 -12.68
CA GLY A 49 -16.82 -8.82 -13.09
C GLY A 49 -17.40 -8.71 -14.49
N SER A 50 -16.86 -7.86 -15.36
CA SER A 50 -17.33 -7.63 -16.74
C SER A 50 -16.17 -7.65 -17.73
N GLU A 51 -16.45 -8.11 -18.93
CA GLU A 51 -15.51 -8.02 -20.06
C GLU A 51 -15.55 -6.65 -20.76
N GLN A 52 -16.47 -5.78 -20.37
CA GLN A 52 -16.59 -4.46 -20.95
C GLN A 52 -15.43 -3.54 -20.52
N GLN A 53 -14.86 -2.84 -21.49
CA GLN A 53 -13.75 -1.89 -21.27
C GLN A 53 -12.55 -2.52 -20.52
N GLN A 54 -12.31 -3.81 -20.73
CA GLN A 54 -11.12 -4.45 -20.24
C GLN A 54 -9.91 -4.06 -21.05
N ARG A 55 -8.78 -3.95 -20.36
CA ARG A 55 -7.45 -3.75 -20.93
C ARG A 55 -6.63 -5.00 -20.65
N PRO A 56 -6.16 -5.71 -21.71
CA PRO A 56 -5.34 -6.89 -21.54
C PRO A 56 -4.00 -6.54 -20.87
N PRO A 57 -3.29 -7.52 -20.29
CA PRO A 57 -2.00 -7.32 -19.66
C PRO A 57 -0.89 -7.12 -20.72
N GLU A 58 -0.86 -5.94 -21.33
CA GLU A 58 0.12 -5.56 -22.35
C GLU A 58 1.24 -4.68 -21.78
N PHE A 59 2.48 -4.98 -22.12
CA PHE A 59 3.64 -4.21 -21.67
C PHE A 59 3.56 -2.72 -22.04
N ALA A 60 2.92 -2.38 -23.18
CA ALA A 60 2.69 -1.00 -23.59
C ALA A 60 1.88 -0.24 -22.51
N TYR A 61 0.82 -0.84 -22.00
CA TYR A 61 -0.01 -0.26 -20.94
C TYR A 61 0.73 -0.16 -19.59
N PHE A 62 1.52 -1.17 -19.24
CA PHE A 62 2.35 -1.10 -18.01
C PHE A 62 3.38 0.02 -18.08
N LYS A 63 3.98 0.24 -19.27
CA LYS A 63 4.90 1.36 -19.52
C LYS A 63 4.20 2.70 -19.33
N GLU A 64 2.99 2.88 -19.87
CA GLU A 64 2.21 4.12 -19.69
C GLU A 64 1.97 4.43 -18.21
N ILE A 65 1.54 3.43 -17.42
CA ILE A 65 1.36 3.59 -15.97
C ILE A 65 2.69 3.94 -15.30
N ALA A 66 3.74 3.16 -15.53
CA ALA A 66 5.04 3.36 -14.87
C ALA A 66 5.62 4.75 -15.15
N GLN A 67 5.58 5.21 -16.40
CA GLN A 67 6.04 6.54 -16.77
C GLN A 67 5.15 7.67 -16.23
N ALA A 68 3.83 7.47 -16.17
CA ALA A 68 2.92 8.43 -15.57
C ALA A 68 3.20 8.60 -14.08
N VAL A 69 3.26 7.51 -13.30
CA VAL A 69 3.48 7.57 -11.85
C VAL A 69 4.89 8.07 -11.48
N ASP A 70 5.92 7.76 -12.30
CA ASP A 70 7.26 8.32 -12.13
C ASP A 70 7.26 9.86 -12.24
N ARG A 71 6.55 10.39 -13.26
CA ARG A 71 6.40 11.86 -13.45
C ARG A 71 5.53 12.51 -12.38
N LEU A 72 4.47 11.84 -11.93
CA LEU A 72 3.54 12.34 -10.92
C LEU A 72 4.16 12.35 -9.50
N GLY A 73 5.30 11.68 -9.31
CA GLY A 73 6.05 11.71 -8.06
C GLY A 73 5.65 10.61 -7.06
N PHE A 74 5.09 9.52 -7.55
CA PHE A 74 5.01 8.29 -6.76
C PHE A 74 6.43 7.73 -6.54
N PRO A 75 6.80 7.33 -5.31
CA PRO A 75 8.13 6.81 -5.04
C PRO A 75 8.38 5.42 -5.63
N GLY A 76 7.32 4.66 -5.95
CA GLY A 76 7.47 3.32 -6.50
C GLY A 76 6.15 2.66 -6.89
N VAL A 77 6.27 1.46 -7.44
CA VAL A 77 5.16 0.60 -7.85
C VAL A 77 5.33 -0.82 -7.32
N LEU A 78 4.21 -1.48 -7.00
CA LEU A 78 4.17 -2.92 -6.73
C LEU A 78 3.85 -3.68 -8.01
N LEU A 79 4.62 -4.73 -8.29
CA LEU A 79 4.35 -5.72 -9.32
C LEU A 79 3.92 -7.04 -8.65
N PRO A 80 2.67 -7.49 -8.86
CA PRO A 80 2.17 -8.72 -8.26
C PRO A 80 2.75 -9.96 -8.93
N THR A 81 2.48 -11.12 -8.36
CA THR A 81 2.72 -12.44 -8.93
C THR A 81 1.48 -13.31 -8.78
N GLY A 82 1.32 -14.26 -9.66
CA GLY A 82 0.24 -15.25 -9.68
C GLY A 82 0.08 -15.84 -11.06
N GLN A 83 -0.69 -16.91 -11.16
CA GLN A 83 -0.98 -17.63 -12.41
C GLN A 83 -1.51 -16.74 -13.54
N ASN A 84 -2.22 -15.67 -13.18
CA ASN A 84 -2.86 -14.73 -14.11
C ASN A 84 -2.05 -13.43 -14.28
N CYS A 85 -0.82 -13.39 -13.80
CA CYS A 85 0.04 -12.20 -13.87
C CYS A 85 1.19 -12.45 -14.81
N GLU A 86 1.62 -11.41 -15.52
CA GLU A 86 2.95 -11.43 -16.15
C GLU A 86 4.04 -11.55 -15.09
N ASP A 87 5.19 -12.14 -15.47
CA ASP A 87 6.30 -12.30 -14.54
C ASP A 87 6.78 -10.94 -14.00
N SER A 88 6.82 -10.81 -12.68
CA SER A 88 7.13 -9.56 -12.01
C SER A 88 8.58 -9.09 -12.22
N TRP A 89 9.54 -10.03 -12.34
CA TRP A 89 10.96 -9.71 -12.53
C TRP A 89 11.24 -9.24 -13.94
N ILE A 90 10.71 -9.95 -14.93
CA ILE A 90 10.85 -9.59 -16.35
C ILE A 90 10.18 -8.24 -16.62
N THR A 91 8.94 -8.06 -16.12
CA THR A 91 8.21 -6.80 -16.26
C THR A 91 8.94 -5.64 -15.59
N ALA A 92 9.43 -5.80 -14.35
CA ALA A 92 10.19 -4.77 -13.65
C ALA A 92 11.49 -4.43 -14.38
N SER A 93 12.20 -5.41 -14.95
CA SER A 93 13.44 -5.18 -15.71
C SER A 93 13.19 -4.30 -16.94
N GLY A 94 12.10 -4.56 -17.67
CA GLY A 94 11.70 -3.74 -18.82
C GLY A 94 11.31 -2.33 -18.42
N LEU A 95 10.53 -2.17 -17.34
CA LEU A 95 10.06 -0.87 -16.86
C LEU A 95 11.18 -0.03 -16.22
N ALA A 96 12.16 -0.66 -15.57
CA ALA A 96 13.31 0.02 -14.98
C ALA A 96 14.16 0.77 -16.00
N ALA A 97 14.27 0.24 -17.21
CA ALA A 97 14.97 0.91 -18.31
C ALA A 97 14.21 2.12 -18.91
N LEU A 98 12.92 2.25 -18.62
CA LEU A 98 12.01 3.26 -19.19
C LEU A 98 11.59 4.34 -18.18
N THR A 99 12.12 4.30 -16.95
CA THR A 99 11.80 5.20 -15.84
C THR A 99 13.08 5.69 -15.17
N GLU A 100 13.01 6.83 -14.47
CA GLU A 100 14.19 7.48 -13.88
C GLU A 100 14.32 7.26 -12.37
N LYS A 101 13.22 7.44 -11.62
CA LYS A 101 13.24 7.48 -10.14
C LYS A 101 12.39 6.41 -9.50
N LEU A 102 11.46 5.84 -10.27
CA LEU A 102 10.47 4.90 -9.80
C LEU A 102 11.13 3.63 -9.22
N LYS A 103 10.81 3.31 -7.97
CA LYS A 103 11.23 2.06 -7.32
C LYS A 103 10.26 0.93 -7.71
N PHE A 104 10.78 -0.28 -7.75
CA PHE A 104 10.04 -1.47 -8.14
C PHE A 104 9.96 -2.43 -6.96
N LEU A 105 8.77 -2.57 -6.36
CA LEU A 105 8.47 -3.58 -5.34
C LEU A 105 8.06 -4.87 -6.05
N VAL A 106 9.05 -5.72 -6.30
CA VAL A 106 8.94 -6.94 -7.12
C VAL A 106 8.56 -8.13 -6.26
N ALA A 107 7.57 -8.90 -6.68
CA ALA A 107 7.16 -10.10 -5.98
C ALA A 107 8.25 -11.19 -6.05
N LEU A 108 8.59 -11.74 -4.89
CA LEU A 108 9.54 -12.86 -4.72
C LEU A 108 8.81 -14.03 -4.07
N ARG A 109 8.77 -15.19 -4.74
CA ARG A 109 8.09 -16.41 -4.24
C ARG A 109 9.10 -17.47 -3.77
N PRO A 110 9.39 -17.56 -2.46
CA PRO A 110 10.11 -18.71 -1.90
C PRO A 110 9.40 -20.02 -2.25
N GLY A 111 10.17 -21.04 -2.64
CA GLY A 111 9.65 -22.35 -3.06
C GLY A 111 9.45 -22.49 -4.57
N VAL A 112 9.16 -21.43 -5.30
CA VAL A 112 9.09 -21.45 -6.78
C VAL A 112 10.48 -21.26 -7.41
N THR A 113 11.36 -20.51 -6.74
CA THR A 113 12.73 -20.31 -7.18
C THR A 113 13.73 -20.69 -6.08
N LEU A 114 14.99 -20.93 -6.45
CA LEU A 114 16.06 -21.20 -5.48
C LEU A 114 16.62 -19.90 -4.89
N PRO A 115 16.99 -19.88 -3.58
CA PRO A 115 17.49 -18.67 -2.93
C PRO A 115 18.76 -18.11 -3.56
N THR A 116 19.65 -18.96 -4.04
CA THR A 116 20.90 -18.58 -4.73
C THR A 116 20.64 -17.94 -6.09
N PHE A 117 19.64 -18.44 -6.84
CA PHE A 117 19.23 -17.85 -8.10
C PHE A 117 18.52 -16.51 -7.88
N ALA A 118 17.60 -16.44 -6.92
CA ALA A 118 16.93 -15.19 -6.54
C ALA A 118 17.93 -14.12 -6.08
N ALA A 119 19.00 -14.49 -5.37
CA ALA A 119 20.04 -13.55 -4.97
C ALA A 119 20.79 -12.97 -6.20
N ARG A 120 21.06 -13.79 -7.22
CA ARG A 120 21.63 -13.30 -8.49
C ARG A 120 20.69 -12.38 -9.26
N GLN A 121 19.40 -12.74 -9.35
CA GLN A 121 18.39 -11.88 -9.97
C GLN A 121 18.28 -10.53 -9.23
N THR A 122 18.26 -10.58 -7.90
CA THR A 122 18.25 -9.37 -7.05
C THR A 122 19.44 -8.46 -7.36
N ALA A 123 20.66 -9.00 -7.33
CA ALA A 123 21.86 -8.23 -7.60
C ALA A 123 21.88 -7.63 -9.02
N ALA A 124 21.42 -8.39 -10.01
CA ALA A 124 21.36 -7.94 -11.39
C ALA A 124 20.34 -6.82 -11.59
N LEU A 125 19.08 -7.00 -11.11
CA LEU A 125 18.03 -6.00 -11.27
C LEU A 125 18.28 -4.75 -10.45
N ASP A 126 18.88 -4.90 -9.27
CA ASP A 126 19.23 -3.75 -8.42
C ASP A 126 20.29 -2.86 -9.12
N ARG A 127 21.33 -3.43 -9.72
CA ARG A 127 22.31 -2.68 -10.53
C ARG A 127 21.70 -2.08 -11.79
N LEU A 128 20.88 -2.86 -12.51
CA LEU A 128 20.22 -2.38 -13.74
C LEU A 128 19.31 -1.18 -13.44
N SER A 129 18.64 -1.20 -12.31
CA SER A 129 17.74 -0.13 -11.89
C SER A 129 18.41 1.02 -11.11
N ASN A 130 19.74 0.99 -10.90
CA ASN A 130 20.46 1.96 -10.06
C ASN A 130 19.91 2.04 -8.63
N GLY A 131 19.78 0.88 -7.94
CA GLY A 131 19.38 0.81 -6.55
C GLY A 131 17.88 1.08 -6.30
N ARG A 132 17.02 0.80 -7.30
CA ARG A 132 15.56 1.04 -7.19
C ARG A 132 14.75 -0.23 -6.92
N LEU A 133 15.40 -1.36 -6.64
CA LEU A 133 14.73 -2.61 -6.35
C LEU A 133 14.29 -2.70 -4.89
N LEU A 134 13.06 -3.13 -4.68
CA LEU A 134 12.47 -3.56 -3.41
C LEU A 134 11.85 -4.93 -3.63
N LEU A 135 11.81 -5.78 -2.62
CA LEU A 135 11.29 -7.14 -2.75
C LEU A 135 10.04 -7.35 -1.89
N ASN A 136 8.96 -7.81 -2.50
CA ASN A 136 7.74 -8.24 -1.81
C ASN A 136 7.73 -9.77 -1.71
N VAL A 137 7.99 -10.31 -0.53
CA VAL A 137 7.97 -11.74 -0.30
C VAL A 137 6.53 -12.25 -0.29
N VAL A 138 6.23 -13.22 -1.17
CA VAL A 138 4.89 -13.82 -1.33
C VAL A 138 4.98 -15.31 -1.11
N VAL A 139 4.58 -15.77 0.07
CA VAL A 139 4.59 -17.21 0.42
C VAL A 139 3.46 -17.95 -0.30
N GLY A 140 2.39 -17.24 -0.67
CA GLY A 140 1.21 -17.80 -1.32
C GLY A 140 0.14 -18.24 -0.34
N GLY A 141 -1.11 -18.19 -0.78
CA GLY A 141 -2.29 -18.53 0.03
C GLY A 141 -3.35 -19.30 -0.76
N ASN A 142 -3.00 -19.78 -1.95
CA ASN A 142 -3.84 -20.67 -2.76
C ASN A 142 -3.09 -21.98 -3.02
N PRO A 143 -3.40 -23.07 -2.28
CA PRO A 143 -2.74 -24.37 -2.45
C PRO A 143 -2.85 -24.95 -3.86
N THR A 144 -3.96 -24.71 -4.57
CA THR A 144 -4.16 -25.19 -5.94
C THR A 144 -3.20 -24.51 -6.91
N GLU A 145 -3.07 -23.19 -6.81
CA GLU A 145 -2.10 -22.42 -7.62
C GLU A 145 -0.66 -22.84 -7.31
N LEU A 146 -0.34 -22.99 -6.02
CA LEU A 146 0.99 -23.41 -5.57
C LEU A 146 1.35 -24.81 -6.08
N ALA A 147 0.39 -25.74 -6.07
CA ALA A 147 0.60 -27.07 -6.64
C ALA A 147 0.86 -27.02 -8.16
N GLY A 148 0.20 -26.11 -8.88
CA GLY A 148 0.48 -25.81 -10.28
C GLY A 148 1.91 -25.30 -10.53
N ASP A 149 2.49 -24.58 -9.55
CA ASP A 149 3.87 -24.12 -9.56
C ASP A 149 4.87 -25.14 -8.98
N GLY A 150 4.43 -26.36 -8.62
CA GLY A 150 5.26 -27.42 -8.06
C GLY A 150 5.50 -27.30 -6.55
N VAL A 151 4.74 -26.48 -5.84
CA VAL A 151 4.85 -26.28 -4.37
C VAL A 151 3.70 -27.01 -3.68
N PHE A 152 4.02 -28.08 -2.93
CA PHE A 152 3.05 -28.96 -2.27
C PHE A 152 3.08 -28.88 -0.73
N LEU A 153 3.85 -27.95 -0.17
CA LEU A 153 4.00 -27.83 1.27
C LEU A 153 2.73 -27.29 1.94
N PRO A 154 2.36 -27.80 3.12
CA PRO A 154 1.32 -27.22 3.95
C PRO A 154 1.63 -25.77 4.35
N HIS A 155 0.60 -25.03 4.80
CA HIS A 155 0.68 -23.60 5.12
C HIS A 155 1.92 -23.24 5.97
N ASP A 156 2.10 -23.83 7.15
CA ASP A 156 3.19 -23.45 8.06
C ASP A 156 4.57 -23.89 7.55
N GLU A 157 4.63 -25.01 6.83
CA GLU A 157 5.85 -25.50 6.20
C GLU A 157 6.36 -24.52 5.10
N ARG A 158 5.45 -23.86 4.39
CA ARG A 158 5.83 -22.83 3.42
C ARG A 158 6.52 -21.63 4.08
N TYR A 159 6.10 -21.26 5.30
CA TYR A 159 6.77 -20.20 6.06
C TYR A 159 8.13 -20.65 6.59
N ALA A 160 8.25 -21.89 7.04
CA ALA A 160 9.54 -22.47 7.44
C ALA A 160 10.51 -22.56 6.23
N GLN A 161 10.02 -22.93 5.05
CA GLN A 161 10.80 -22.88 3.81
C GLN A 161 11.21 -21.44 3.46
N ALA A 162 10.31 -20.48 3.58
CA ALA A 162 10.62 -19.08 3.33
C ALA A 162 11.66 -18.51 4.32
N GLN A 163 11.67 -18.97 5.56
CA GLN A 163 12.69 -18.64 6.57
C GLN A 163 14.10 -19.08 6.11
N GLU A 164 14.26 -20.34 5.71
CA GLU A 164 15.53 -20.84 5.18
C GLU A 164 15.94 -20.09 3.90
N PHE A 165 14.98 -19.88 2.99
CA PHE A 165 15.20 -19.14 1.75
C PHE A 165 15.76 -17.76 2.00
N LEU A 166 15.10 -16.96 2.84
CA LEU A 166 15.50 -15.60 3.13
C LEU A 166 16.79 -15.50 3.93
N THR A 167 17.08 -16.48 4.76
CA THR A 167 18.37 -16.58 5.48
C THR A 167 19.52 -16.73 4.48
N ILE A 168 19.41 -17.68 3.55
CA ILE A 168 20.43 -17.90 2.49
C ILE A 168 20.52 -16.67 1.58
N TRP A 169 19.38 -16.16 1.11
CA TRP A 169 19.31 -15.00 0.22
C TRP A 169 19.99 -13.78 0.85
N ARG A 170 19.68 -13.51 2.13
CA ARG A 170 20.21 -12.34 2.85
C ARG A 170 21.74 -12.40 2.97
N ALA A 171 22.29 -13.55 3.37
CA ALA A 171 23.73 -13.73 3.48
C ALA A 171 24.43 -13.50 2.11
N LEU A 172 23.87 -14.07 1.04
CA LEU A 172 24.44 -13.94 -0.30
C LEU A 172 24.42 -12.48 -0.81
N VAL A 173 23.32 -11.75 -0.66
CA VAL A 173 23.25 -10.36 -1.14
C VAL A 173 24.10 -9.41 -0.29
N SER A 174 24.43 -9.78 0.94
CA SER A 174 25.40 -9.07 1.80
C SER A 174 26.87 -9.44 1.50
N GLY A 175 27.14 -10.31 0.51
CA GLY A 175 28.48 -10.69 0.09
C GLY A 175 29.12 -11.83 0.88
N GLU A 176 28.35 -12.50 1.71
CA GLU A 176 28.85 -13.64 2.48
C GLU A 176 28.92 -14.91 1.64
N SER A 177 29.87 -15.80 1.96
CA SER A 177 29.87 -17.17 1.44
C SER A 177 28.98 -18.05 2.33
N VAL A 178 28.11 -18.82 1.68
CA VAL A 178 27.07 -19.59 2.38
C VAL A 178 27.30 -21.08 2.24
N ASN A 179 27.42 -21.75 3.39
CA ASN A 179 27.25 -23.18 3.53
C ASN A 179 26.03 -23.41 4.40
N PHE A 180 24.98 -24.00 3.85
CA PHE A 180 23.70 -24.17 4.51
C PHE A 180 23.18 -25.60 4.30
N ASN A 181 22.74 -26.25 5.35
CA ASN A 181 22.16 -27.61 5.32
C ASN A 181 20.88 -27.61 6.18
N GLY A 182 19.77 -27.13 5.58
CA GLY A 182 18.46 -27.05 6.21
C GLY A 182 17.55 -28.20 5.82
N LYS A 183 16.28 -28.06 6.19
CA LYS A 183 15.22 -29.01 5.84
C LYS A 183 14.82 -28.87 4.37
N TYR A 184 14.77 -27.64 3.85
CA TYR A 184 14.25 -27.34 2.52
C TYR A 184 15.34 -27.01 1.51
N TYR A 185 16.47 -26.46 1.96
CA TYR A 185 17.55 -26.05 1.08
C TYR A 185 18.89 -26.58 1.57
N ARG A 186 19.73 -26.92 0.61
CA ARG A 186 21.13 -27.20 0.82
C ARG A 186 21.95 -26.36 -0.12
N VAL A 187 22.97 -25.66 0.40
CA VAL A 187 23.89 -24.83 -0.36
C VAL A 187 25.32 -25.13 0.10
N ASP A 188 26.18 -25.50 -0.80
CA ASP A 188 27.59 -25.73 -0.56
C ASP A 188 28.41 -24.62 -1.26
N ASN A 189 29.17 -23.82 -0.51
CA ASN A 189 30.02 -22.72 -0.97
C ASN A 189 29.29 -21.73 -1.91
N GLY A 190 28.05 -21.38 -1.58
CA GLY A 190 27.28 -20.39 -2.33
C GLY A 190 27.86 -18.99 -2.15
N ARG A 191 27.98 -18.21 -3.26
CA ARG A 191 28.48 -16.85 -3.24
C ARG A 191 27.97 -16.02 -4.42
N LEU A 192 28.04 -14.70 -4.29
CA LEU A 192 27.85 -13.75 -5.38
C LEU A 192 29.14 -12.99 -5.63
N ASP A 193 29.65 -13.04 -6.87
CA ASP A 193 30.79 -12.23 -7.31
C ASP A 193 30.36 -10.79 -7.68
N LEU A 194 29.09 -10.61 -8.06
CA LEU A 194 28.49 -9.32 -8.41
C LEU A 194 27.36 -9.00 -7.42
N LEU A 195 27.65 -8.13 -6.45
CA LEU A 195 26.73 -7.72 -5.41
C LEU A 195 25.66 -6.71 -5.91
N PRO A 196 24.53 -6.54 -5.24
CA PRO A 196 23.60 -5.45 -5.52
C PRO A 196 24.28 -4.09 -5.29
N GLN A 197 23.71 -3.02 -5.84
CA GLN A 197 24.16 -1.65 -5.60
C GLN A 197 23.75 -1.16 -4.21
N GLN A 198 22.57 -1.50 -3.76
CA GLN A 198 22.15 -1.30 -2.37
C GLN A 198 22.93 -2.26 -1.46
N GLU A 199 23.26 -1.84 -0.25
CA GLU A 199 23.83 -2.74 0.75
C GLU A 199 22.97 -4.00 0.92
N ARG A 200 21.65 -3.79 0.98
CA ARG A 200 20.63 -4.84 0.97
C ARG A 200 19.30 -4.28 0.47
N PRO A 201 18.76 -4.77 -0.66
CA PRO A 201 17.42 -4.40 -1.09
C PRO A 201 16.37 -4.71 -0.01
N PRO A 202 15.52 -3.74 0.37
CA PRO A 202 14.56 -3.92 1.44
C PRO A 202 13.53 -5.03 1.16
N LEU A 203 13.20 -5.80 2.20
CA LEU A 203 12.19 -6.86 2.16
C LEU A 203 10.86 -6.36 2.73
N TYR A 204 9.83 -6.45 1.91
CA TYR A 204 8.43 -6.22 2.27
C TYR A 204 7.72 -7.57 2.36
N PHE A 205 6.78 -7.69 3.27
CA PHE A 205 6.01 -8.92 3.42
C PHE A 205 4.65 -8.63 4.06
N GLY A 206 3.60 -9.28 3.54
CA GLY A 206 2.25 -9.24 4.10
C GLY A 206 1.75 -10.63 4.45
N GLY A 207 1.41 -10.86 5.70
CA GLY A 207 0.82 -12.11 6.17
C GLY A 207 0.11 -11.92 7.50
N SER A 208 -1.14 -12.39 7.60
CA SER A 208 -1.96 -12.20 8.80
C SER A 208 -1.94 -13.41 9.74
N SER A 209 -1.34 -14.54 9.33
CA SER A 209 -1.17 -15.72 10.19
C SER A 209 -0.06 -15.50 11.22
N ASP A 210 -0.06 -16.32 12.28
CA ASP A 210 0.99 -16.26 13.30
C ASP A 210 2.36 -16.57 12.70
N ALA A 211 2.48 -17.64 11.89
CA ALA A 211 3.68 -17.99 11.15
C ALA A 211 4.19 -16.86 10.23
N GLY A 212 3.26 -16.15 9.57
CA GLY A 212 3.61 -14.98 8.76
C GLY A 212 4.15 -13.82 9.58
N GLN A 213 3.57 -13.53 10.73
CA GLN A 213 4.07 -12.50 11.64
C GLN A 213 5.42 -12.84 12.27
N GLU A 214 5.67 -14.13 12.57
CA GLU A 214 6.99 -14.60 13.03
C GLU A 214 8.06 -14.40 11.95
N LEU A 215 7.78 -14.81 10.69
CA LEU A 215 8.68 -14.56 9.55
C LEU A 215 8.98 -13.07 9.39
N ALA A 216 7.94 -12.22 9.50
CA ALA A 216 8.10 -10.78 9.41
C ALA A 216 9.01 -10.24 10.51
N ALA A 217 8.76 -10.64 11.75
CA ALA A 217 9.53 -10.21 12.91
C ALA A 217 11.02 -10.60 12.81
N ASP A 218 11.32 -11.73 12.18
CA ASP A 218 12.69 -12.22 12.03
C ASP A 218 13.46 -11.56 10.88
N LEU A 219 12.82 -11.37 9.72
CA LEU A 219 13.57 -11.19 8.49
C LEU A 219 13.15 -10.00 7.62
N VAL A 220 11.99 -9.37 7.79
CA VAL A 220 11.58 -8.31 6.87
C VAL A 220 11.82 -6.91 7.44
N ASP A 221 11.82 -5.92 6.56
CA ASP A 221 12.03 -4.52 6.90
C ASP A 221 10.69 -3.76 6.96
N MET A 222 9.71 -4.17 6.14
CA MET A 222 8.38 -3.58 6.05
C MET A 222 7.29 -4.65 6.14
N TYR A 223 6.44 -4.56 7.17
CA TYR A 223 5.25 -5.41 7.27
C TYR A 223 4.06 -4.73 6.60
N LEU A 224 3.46 -5.42 5.63
CA LEU A 224 2.30 -4.96 4.89
C LEU A 224 1.02 -5.57 5.43
N THR A 225 -0.04 -4.76 5.53
CA THR A 225 -1.40 -5.24 5.79
C THR A 225 -2.35 -4.83 4.68
N TRP A 226 -3.51 -5.47 4.60
CA TRP A 226 -4.61 -5.00 3.77
C TRP A 226 -5.48 -4.00 4.52
N GLY A 227 -6.25 -3.20 3.78
CA GLY A 227 -7.10 -2.14 4.31
C GLY A 227 -8.32 -2.69 5.06
N GLU A 228 -8.14 -3.05 6.31
CA GLU A 228 -9.21 -3.30 7.27
C GLU A 228 -9.54 -1.99 8.00
N PRO A 229 -10.66 -1.90 8.76
CA PRO A 229 -10.93 -0.77 9.65
C PRO A 229 -9.72 -0.43 10.54
N PRO A 230 -9.43 0.85 10.83
CA PRO A 230 -8.21 1.26 11.54
C PRO A 230 -7.96 0.52 12.86
N ALA A 231 -9.01 0.20 13.63
CA ALA A 231 -8.88 -0.55 14.88
C ALA A 231 -8.32 -1.98 14.65
N GLN A 232 -8.81 -2.68 13.62
CA GLN A 232 -8.35 -4.03 13.28
C GLN A 232 -6.92 -4.01 12.72
N VAL A 233 -6.55 -2.96 11.98
CA VAL A 233 -5.17 -2.75 11.54
C VAL A 233 -4.28 -2.50 12.74
N ALA A 234 -4.67 -1.65 13.69
CA ALA A 234 -3.88 -1.34 14.89
C ALA A 234 -3.54 -2.59 15.72
N GLU A 235 -4.51 -3.50 15.92
CA GLU A 235 -4.29 -4.78 16.60
C GLU A 235 -3.21 -5.62 15.90
N LYS A 236 -3.32 -5.74 14.59
CA LYS A 236 -2.39 -6.50 13.77
C LYS A 236 -0.98 -5.92 13.80
N LEU A 237 -0.85 -4.58 13.68
CA LEU A 237 0.43 -3.89 13.75
C LEU A 237 1.06 -4.04 15.13
N SER A 238 0.26 -3.95 16.20
CA SER A 238 0.73 -4.13 17.57
C SER A 238 1.29 -5.54 17.78
N ALA A 239 0.60 -6.58 17.30
CA ALA A 239 1.08 -7.95 17.38
C ALA A 239 2.41 -8.14 16.65
N ALA A 240 2.53 -7.66 15.40
CA ALA A 240 3.76 -7.75 14.62
C ALA A 240 4.92 -6.93 15.25
N ARG A 241 4.63 -5.73 15.76
CA ARG A 241 5.60 -4.87 16.44
C ARG A 241 6.17 -5.56 17.68
N ASN A 242 5.30 -6.07 18.55
CA ASN A 242 5.71 -6.77 19.78
C ASN A 242 6.59 -8.00 19.49
N LYS A 243 6.30 -8.74 18.41
CA LYS A 243 7.14 -9.86 17.98
C LYS A 243 8.53 -9.41 17.52
N ALA A 244 8.62 -8.33 16.75
CA ALA A 244 9.87 -7.76 16.29
C ALA A 244 10.71 -7.17 17.43
N GLU A 245 10.09 -6.42 18.34
CA GLU A 245 10.75 -5.81 19.50
C GLU A 245 11.39 -6.85 20.43
N ARG A 246 10.73 -8.00 20.65
CA ARG A 246 11.33 -9.13 21.40
C ARG A 246 12.59 -9.68 20.76
N ARG A 247 12.81 -9.41 19.47
CA ARG A 247 14.01 -9.79 18.69
C ARG A 247 15.01 -8.63 18.54
N GLY A 248 14.77 -7.52 19.23
CA GLY A 248 15.60 -6.31 19.11
C GLY A 248 15.47 -5.61 17.75
N ARG A 249 14.38 -5.87 16.99
CA ARG A 249 14.18 -5.33 15.65
C ARG A 249 13.04 -4.31 15.63
N LYS A 250 13.11 -3.39 14.67
CA LYS A 250 12.03 -2.44 14.34
C LYS A 250 11.47 -2.78 12.97
N LEU A 251 10.15 -2.84 12.86
CA LEU A 251 9.42 -2.96 11.60
C LEU A 251 8.86 -1.60 11.20
N ARG A 252 8.91 -1.30 9.91
CA ARG A 252 8.06 -0.30 9.28
C ARG A 252 6.74 -0.96 8.87
N PHE A 253 5.70 -0.14 8.66
CA PHE A 253 4.37 -0.66 8.39
C PHE A 253 3.75 0.00 7.16
N GLY A 254 3.23 -0.84 6.26
CA GLY A 254 2.51 -0.39 5.07
C GLY A 254 1.12 -0.99 4.97
N ILE A 255 0.27 -0.34 4.17
CA ILE A 255 -1.11 -0.76 3.92
C ILE A 255 -1.41 -0.80 2.42
N ARG A 256 -2.13 -1.84 1.98
CA ARG A 256 -2.61 -2.00 0.62
C ARG A 256 -4.09 -1.62 0.53
N LEU A 257 -4.42 -0.60 -0.27
CA LEU A 257 -5.75 -0.05 -0.45
C LEU A 257 -6.02 0.31 -1.91
N HIS A 258 -7.28 0.24 -2.32
CA HIS A 258 -7.75 0.92 -3.53
C HIS A 258 -8.22 2.35 -3.19
N PHE A 259 -8.28 3.21 -4.20
CA PHE A 259 -8.71 4.60 -4.06
C PHE A 259 -9.75 4.94 -5.13
N ILE A 260 -10.82 5.60 -4.70
CA ILE A 260 -11.86 6.19 -5.56
C ILE A 260 -12.05 7.61 -5.03
N VAL A 261 -11.21 8.53 -5.46
CA VAL A 261 -11.26 9.95 -5.07
C VAL A 261 -11.86 10.79 -6.18
N ARG A 262 -12.82 11.66 -5.82
CA ARG A 262 -13.43 12.65 -6.73
C ARG A 262 -13.54 13.99 -6.00
N GLU A 263 -13.82 15.05 -6.71
CA GLU A 263 -13.98 16.39 -6.13
C GLU A 263 -15.06 16.43 -5.05
N THR A 264 -16.13 15.64 -5.21
CA THR A 264 -17.21 15.54 -4.23
C THR A 264 -17.41 14.10 -3.75
N GLU A 265 -18.00 13.97 -2.57
CA GLU A 265 -18.34 12.67 -1.98
C GLU A 265 -19.34 11.90 -2.86
N GLU A 266 -20.36 12.58 -3.37
CA GLU A 266 -21.40 11.99 -4.21
C GLU A 266 -20.83 11.42 -5.52
N GLU A 267 -19.88 12.12 -6.13
CA GLU A 267 -19.20 11.63 -7.35
C GLU A 267 -18.35 10.40 -7.05
N ALA A 268 -17.66 10.38 -5.91
CA ALA A 268 -16.86 9.23 -5.50
C ALA A 268 -17.74 7.98 -5.28
N TRP A 269 -18.86 8.13 -4.58
CA TRP A 269 -19.78 7.01 -4.35
C TRP A 269 -20.45 6.54 -5.65
N ARG A 270 -20.85 7.45 -6.55
CA ARG A 270 -21.33 7.06 -7.89
C ARG A 270 -20.27 6.29 -8.69
N ALA A 271 -19.00 6.64 -8.53
CA ALA A 271 -17.91 5.91 -9.20
C ALA A 271 -17.71 4.51 -8.58
N ALA A 272 -17.86 4.36 -7.27
CA ALA A 272 -17.81 3.07 -6.58
C ALA A 272 -18.97 2.16 -7.01
N ASP A 273 -20.21 2.68 -7.06
CA ASP A 273 -21.38 1.94 -7.55
C ASP A 273 -21.22 1.51 -9.00
N ARG A 274 -20.72 2.41 -9.85
CA ARG A 274 -20.45 2.09 -11.26
C ARG A 274 -19.42 0.99 -11.42
N LEU A 275 -18.37 0.97 -10.59
CA LEU A 275 -17.31 -0.05 -10.65
C LEU A 275 -17.86 -1.48 -10.53
N ILE A 276 -18.88 -1.69 -9.70
CA ILE A 276 -19.51 -3.01 -9.48
C ILE A 276 -20.87 -3.16 -10.16
N SER A 277 -21.28 -2.24 -11.03
CA SER A 277 -22.61 -2.24 -11.64
C SER A 277 -22.89 -3.46 -12.53
N HIS A 278 -21.86 -4.08 -13.07
CA HIS A 278 -21.96 -5.28 -13.90
C HIS A 278 -21.73 -6.59 -13.12
N VAL A 279 -21.41 -6.52 -11.85
CA VAL A 279 -21.24 -7.73 -11.02
C VAL A 279 -22.61 -8.35 -10.75
N THR A 280 -22.77 -9.62 -11.04
CA THR A 280 -24.00 -10.39 -10.74
C THR A 280 -23.87 -11.10 -9.39
N ASP A 281 -25.02 -11.44 -8.78
CA ASP A 281 -25.02 -12.19 -7.51
C ASP A 281 -24.40 -13.58 -7.68
N ALA A 282 -24.62 -14.24 -8.82
CA ALA A 282 -23.97 -15.51 -9.14
C ALA A 282 -22.43 -15.39 -9.21
N GLN A 283 -21.91 -14.29 -9.73
CA GLN A 283 -20.46 -14.03 -9.71
C GLN A 283 -19.92 -13.83 -8.29
N ILE A 284 -20.68 -13.14 -7.44
CA ILE A 284 -20.32 -12.97 -6.03
C ILE A 284 -20.27 -14.34 -5.34
N GLU A 285 -21.35 -15.12 -5.44
CA GLU A 285 -21.44 -16.46 -4.84
C GLU A 285 -20.28 -17.37 -5.29
N ASN A 286 -20.00 -17.42 -6.59
CA ASN A 286 -18.90 -18.19 -7.14
C ASN A 286 -17.52 -17.72 -6.62
N ALA A 287 -17.29 -16.40 -6.57
CA ALA A 287 -16.02 -15.84 -6.07
C ALA A 287 -15.83 -16.14 -4.58
N GLN A 288 -16.87 -15.94 -3.75
CA GLN A 288 -16.82 -16.21 -2.31
C GLN A 288 -16.64 -17.72 -2.02
N ALA A 289 -17.34 -18.58 -2.74
CA ALA A 289 -17.17 -20.03 -2.63
C ALA A 289 -15.74 -20.45 -3.00
N ARG A 290 -15.16 -19.85 -4.06
CA ARG A 290 -13.78 -20.10 -4.46
C ARG A 290 -12.79 -19.63 -3.40
N PHE A 291 -12.95 -18.43 -2.85
CA PHE A 291 -12.08 -17.93 -1.78
C PHE A 291 -12.12 -18.80 -0.53
N THR A 292 -13.28 -19.33 -0.17
CA THR A 292 -13.42 -20.23 0.98
C THR A 292 -12.78 -21.61 0.70
N ARG A 293 -12.94 -22.15 -0.51
CA ARG A 293 -12.45 -23.49 -0.86
C ARG A 293 -10.97 -23.55 -1.20
N GLU A 294 -10.45 -22.53 -1.91
CA GLU A 294 -9.14 -22.56 -2.53
C GLU A 294 -8.08 -21.77 -1.74
N MET A 295 -8.47 -20.96 -0.76
CA MET A 295 -7.54 -20.10 -0.03
C MET A 295 -7.37 -20.56 1.41
N ASP A 296 -6.13 -20.82 1.82
CA ASP A 296 -5.76 -21.06 3.22
C ASP A 296 -5.29 -19.78 3.94
N SER A 297 -5.42 -18.64 3.28
CA SER A 297 -4.97 -17.33 3.76
C SER A 297 -5.89 -16.76 4.84
N VAL A 298 -5.33 -16.49 6.02
CA VAL A 298 -6.02 -15.75 7.10
C VAL A 298 -6.45 -14.35 6.63
N GLY A 299 -5.60 -13.66 5.86
CA GLY A 299 -5.90 -12.35 5.33
C GLY A 299 -7.12 -12.36 4.39
N GLN A 300 -7.23 -13.38 3.53
CA GLN A 300 -8.37 -13.51 2.62
C GLN A 300 -9.69 -13.73 3.37
N ARG A 301 -9.68 -14.60 4.40
CA ARG A 301 -10.87 -14.78 5.25
C ARG A 301 -11.30 -13.48 5.93
N ARG A 302 -10.36 -12.73 6.52
CA ARG A 302 -10.65 -11.43 7.14
C ARG A 302 -11.24 -10.42 6.16
N MET A 303 -10.76 -10.37 4.92
CA MET A 303 -11.33 -9.50 3.88
C MET A 303 -12.77 -9.93 3.51
N ALA A 304 -13.02 -11.22 3.35
CA ALA A 304 -14.35 -11.73 3.04
C ALA A 304 -15.35 -11.49 4.19
N GLU A 305 -14.92 -11.60 5.43
CA GLU A 305 -15.75 -11.33 6.62
C GLU A 305 -16.24 -9.87 6.71
N LEU A 306 -15.49 -8.90 6.17
CA LEU A 306 -15.90 -7.49 6.20
C LEU A 306 -17.25 -7.26 5.54
N HIS A 307 -17.54 -7.89 4.41
CA HIS A 307 -18.78 -7.72 3.65
C HIS A 307 -19.67 -8.97 3.66
N GLY A 308 -19.13 -10.16 3.99
CA GLY A 308 -19.88 -11.41 4.03
C GLY A 308 -20.55 -11.78 2.69
N GLY A 309 -19.99 -11.33 1.57
CA GLY A 309 -20.58 -11.53 0.24
C GLY A 309 -21.81 -10.66 -0.05
N ARG A 310 -22.14 -9.69 0.78
CA ARG A 310 -23.38 -8.91 0.74
C ARG A 310 -23.18 -7.50 0.21
N ARG A 311 -24.02 -7.07 -0.75
CA ARG A 311 -23.97 -5.71 -1.34
C ARG A 311 -24.42 -4.61 -0.39
N ASP A 312 -25.28 -4.92 0.59
CA ASP A 312 -25.80 -3.98 1.57
C ASP A 312 -24.86 -3.75 2.77
N ARG A 313 -23.67 -4.36 2.76
CA ARG A 313 -22.66 -4.27 3.83
C ARG A 313 -21.28 -3.86 3.33
N LEU A 314 -21.22 -3.05 2.29
CA LEU A 314 -19.93 -2.71 1.65
C LEU A 314 -19.20 -1.56 2.34
N VAL A 315 -19.88 -0.65 3.01
CA VAL A 315 -19.27 0.42 3.82
C VAL A 315 -18.94 -0.16 5.20
N VAL A 316 -17.69 -0.48 5.44
CA VAL A 316 -17.22 -1.23 6.63
C VAL A 316 -16.60 -0.32 7.71
N SER A 317 -16.30 0.92 7.34
CA SER A 317 -15.82 2.01 8.20
C SER A 317 -16.04 3.33 7.44
N PRO A 318 -15.98 4.51 8.06
CA PRO A 318 -16.11 5.77 7.33
C PRO A 318 -15.18 5.82 6.11
N ASN A 319 -15.75 6.07 4.95
CA ASN A 319 -15.08 6.09 3.64
C ASN A 319 -14.33 4.80 3.23
N LEU A 320 -14.42 3.71 4.01
CA LEU A 320 -13.83 2.42 3.69
C LEU A 320 -14.87 1.47 3.12
N TRP A 321 -14.74 1.16 1.83
CA TRP A 321 -15.68 0.37 1.05
C TRP A 321 -15.06 -0.96 0.61
N ALA A 322 -15.76 -2.06 0.84
CA ALA A 322 -15.27 -3.43 0.58
C ALA A 322 -15.77 -4.04 -0.74
N GLY A 323 -16.30 -3.23 -1.66
CA GLY A 323 -16.93 -3.72 -2.89
C GLY A 323 -15.98 -4.41 -3.86
N VAL A 324 -14.70 -4.07 -3.86
CA VAL A 324 -13.69 -4.77 -4.69
C VAL A 324 -13.58 -6.23 -4.26
N GLY A 325 -13.67 -6.52 -2.95
CA GLY A 325 -13.59 -7.86 -2.37
C GLY A 325 -14.75 -8.80 -2.72
N LEU A 326 -15.85 -8.28 -3.29
CA LEU A 326 -16.98 -9.13 -3.71
C LEU A 326 -16.56 -10.19 -4.73
N VAL A 327 -15.69 -9.82 -5.68
CA VAL A 327 -15.31 -10.68 -6.82
C VAL A 327 -13.79 -10.80 -7.01
N ARG A 328 -12.99 -10.04 -6.26
CA ARG A 328 -11.54 -10.05 -6.36
C ARG A 328 -10.89 -10.49 -5.04
N GLY A 329 -9.97 -11.45 -5.11
CA GLY A 329 -9.12 -11.85 -3.98
C GLY A 329 -8.02 -10.82 -3.68
N GLY A 330 -7.44 -10.92 -2.48
CA GLY A 330 -6.41 -10.02 -1.99
C GLY A 330 -6.98 -8.78 -1.29
N ALA A 331 -6.35 -7.62 -1.44
CA ALA A 331 -6.85 -6.37 -0.89
C ALA A 331 -8.17 -5.99 -1.56
N GLY A 332 -9.26 -6.08 -0.82
CA GLY A 332 -10.63 -5.94 -1.33
C GLY A 332 -11.33 -4.63 -0.96
N THR A 333 -10.60 -3.68 -0.31
CA THR A 333 -11.16 -2.43 0.19
C THR A 333 -10.64 -1.22 -0.57
N ALA A 334 -11.48 -0.20 -0.68
CA ALA A 334 -11.13 1.10 -1.24
C ALA A 334 -11.46 2.22 -0.26
N LEU A 335 -10.64 3.28 -0.24
CA LEU A 335 -11.05 4.56 0.32
C LEU A 335 -11.84 5.32 -0.75
N VAL A 336 -13.08 5.69 -0.41
CA VAL A 336 -14.06 6.35 -1.30
C VAL A 336 -14.49 7.67 -0.68
N GLY A 337 -14.35 8.79 -1.41
CA GLY A 337 -14.80 10.07 -0.90
C GLY A 337 -14.14 11.29 -1.57
N SER A 338 -14.39 12.46 -0.99
CA SER A 338 -13.73 13.70 -1.36
C SER A 338 -12.26 13.68 -0.94
N PRO A 339 -11.41 14.56 -1.48
CA PRO A 339 -10.00 14.61 -1.11
C PRO A 339 -9.77 14.82 0.38
N GLU A 340 -10.57 15.66 1.03
CA GLU A 340 -10.48 15.96 2.45
C GLU A 340 -10.79 14.73 3.30
N GLN A 341 -11.86 14.00 2.96
CA GLN A 341 -12.26 12.77 3.64
C GLN A 341 -11.19 11.68 3.50
N ILE A 342 -10.66 11.50 2.29
CA ILE A 342 -9.61 10.50 2.05
C ILE A 342 -8.33 10.83 2.84
N VAL A 343 -7.92 12.11 2.86
CA VAL A 343 -6.75 12.55 3.64
C VAL A 343 -6.96 12.32 5.13
N GLU A 344 -8.15 12.56 5.66
CA GLU A 344 -8.49 12.28 7.05
C GLU A 344 -8.32 10.78 7.36
N ARG A 345 -8.85 9.90 6.52
CA ARG A 345 -8.69 8.44 6.68
C ARG A 345 -7.23 8.00 6.58
N ILE A 346 -6.45 8.58 5.66
CA ILE A 346 -5.01 8.30 5.57
C ILE A 346 -4.30 8.70 6.87
N ARG A 347 -4.64 9.85 7.46
CA ARG A 347 -4.06 10.30 8.73
C ARG A 347 -4.40 9.38 9.90
N GLU A 348 -5.59 8.76 9.91
CA GLU A 348 -5.93 7.75 10.92
C GLU A 348 -5.01 6.52 10.81
N TYR A 349 -4.74 6.05 9.61
CA TYR A 349 -3.77 4.96 9.42
C TYR A 349 -2.34 5.39 9.79
N GLN A 350 -1.95 6.63 9.48
CA GLN A 350 -0.65 7.14 9.92
C GLN A 350 -0.54 7.22 11.45
N ALA A 351 -1.60 7.60 12.14
CA ALA A 351 -1.63 7.69 13.61
C ALA A 351 -1.39 6.35 14.31
N ILE A 352 -1.75 5.23 13.69
CA ILE A 352 -1.48 3.88 14.20
C ILE A 352 -0.13 3.31 13.73
N GLY A 353 0.63 4.07 12.92
CA GLY A 353 2.00 3.76 12.54
C GLY A 353 2.19 3.31 11.09
N ILE A 354 1.21 3.47 10.21
CA ILE A 354 1.40 3.26 8.76
C ILE A 354 2.23 4.42 8.20
N ASP A 355 3.34 4.11 7.56
CA ASP A 355 4.21 5.07 6.87
C ASP A 355 4.27 4.84 5.35
N THR A 356 3.67 3.75 4.86
CA THR A 356 3.69 3.39 3.44
C THR A 356 2.30 2.95 2.98
N ILE A 357 1.81 3.55 1.91
CA ILE A 357 0.58 3.13 1.22
C ILE A 357 0.96 2.50 -0.12
N ILE A 358 0.37 1.36 -0.44
CA ILE A 358 0.38 0.80 -1.78
C ILE A 358 -1.03 0.97 -2.34
N GLY A 359 -1.20 2.03 -3.14
CA GLY A 359 -2.45 2.41 -3.76
C GLY A 359 -2.71 1.71 -5.09
N SER A 360 -3.96 1.63 -5.46
CA SER A 360 -4.41 1.28 -6.81
C SER A 360 -5.84 1.77 -7.03
N GLY A 361 -6.32 1.72 -8.25
CA GLY A 361 -7.69 2.09 -8.61
C GLY A 361 -8.06 1.49 -9.97
N TYR A 362 -9.29 1.60 -10.37
CA TYR A 362 -9.80 1.08 -11.63
C TYR A 362 -10.42 2.19 -12.49
N PRO A 363 -9.89 2.42 -13.72
CA PRO A 363 -8.64 1.88 -14.30
C PRO A 363 -7.41 2.50 -13.64
N HIS A 364 -6.31 1.73 -13.58
CA HIS A 364 -5.12 2.11 -12.80
C HIS A 364 -4.43 3.38 -13.29
N LEU A 365 -4.39 3.65 -14.59
CA LEU A 365 -3.75 4.84 -15.14
C LEU A 365 -4.51 6.11 -14.76
N GLU A 366 -5.82 6.14 -15.00
CA GLU A 366 -6.68 7.30 -14.74
C GLU A 366 -6.79 7.59 -13.24
N GLU A 367 -6.91 6.55 -12.42
CA GLU A 367 -6.95 6.74 -10.97
C GLU A 367 -5.61 7.20 -10.39
N ALA A 368 -4.47 6.86 -11.02
CA ALA A 368 -3.16 7.39 -10.61
C ALA A 368 -3.10 8.92 -10.79
N TYR A 369 -3.61 9.45 -11.90
CA TYR A 369 -3.70 10.91 -12.11
C TYR A 369 -4.60 11.56 -11.07
N ARG A 370 -5.80 11.03 -10.82
CA ARG A 370 -6.74 11.57 -9.83
C ARG A 370 -6.14 11.60 -8.41
N VAL A 371 -5.51 10.50 -8.01
CA VAL A 371 -4.83 10.42 -6.70
C VAL A 371 -3.71 11.47 -6.61
N ALA A 372 -2.88 11.59 -7.63
CA ALA A 372 -1.79 12.56 -7.63
C ALA A 372 -2.31 14.02 -7.61
N GLU A 373 -3.33 14.33 -8.40
CA GLU A 373 -3.89 15.69 -8.49
C GLU A 373 -4.66 16.09 -7.23
N LEU A 374 -5.48 15.17 -6.70
CA LEU A 374 -6.40 15.48 -5.62
C LEU A 374 -5.80 15.26 -4.22
N LEU A 375 -4.93 14.24 -4.04
CA LEU A 375 -4.41 13.89 -2.72
C LEU A 375 -2.99 14.40 -2.46
N PHE A 376 -2.06 14.34 -3.43
CA PHE A 376 -0.66 14.65 -3.18
C PHE A 376 -0.42 16.06 -2.67
N PRO A 377 -1.06 17.12 -3.20
CA PRO A 377 -0.91 18.47 -2.65
C PRO A 377 -1.31 18.57 -1.17
N ARG A 378 -2.36 17.85 -0.77
CA ARG A 378 -2.92 17.83 0.60
C ARG A 378 -2.09 16.98 1.57
N LEU A 379 -1.37 16.00 1.04
CA LEU A 379 -0.47 15.12 1.80
C LEU A 379 0.98 15.64 1.82
N GLY A 380 1.29 16.69 1.10
CA GLY A 380 2.65 17.20 0.94
C GLY A 380 3.54 16.32 0.07
N LEU A 381 2.94 15.49 -0.78
CA LEU A 381 3.60 14.57 -1.71
C LEU A 381 3.70 15.19 -3.12
N GLY A 382 4.37 14.47 -4.01
CA GLY A 382 4.52 14.86 -5.41
C GLY A 382 5.80 15.64 -5.71
N THR A 383 6.06 15.88 -6.99
CA THR A 383 7.23 16.62 -7.43
C THR A 383 7.02 18.13 -7.22
N ARG A 384 8.09 18.86 -6.90
CA ARG A 384 8.06 20.34 -6.82
C ARG A 384 7.51 21.01 -8.09
N ARG A 385 7.54 20.33 -9.25
CA ARG A 385 6.95 20.83 -10.52
C ARG A 385 5.43 20.95 -10.46
N ALA A 386 4.72 20.08 -9.74
CA ALA A 386 3.27 20.20 -9.57
C ALA A 386 2.87 21.46 -8.78
N ARG A 387 3.76 22.00 -7.93
CA ARG A 387 3.55 23.28 -7.20
C ARG A 387 3.86 24.53 -8.04
N ALA A 388 4.57 24.39 -9.15
CA ALA A 388 4.99 25.53 -9.97
C ALA A 388 3.95 25.92 -11.06
N HIS A 389 2.86 25.18 -11.21
CA HIS A 389 1.83 25.46 -12.20
C HIS A 389 0.59 26.19 -11.63
N GLU A 390 0.80 27.10 -10.68
CA GLU A 390 -0.28 27.98 -10.22
C GLU A 390 -0.78 29.00 -11.28
N ASN A 391 -0.12 29.06 -12.45
CA ASN A 391 -0.49 29.97 -13.52
C ASN A 391 -0.37 29.29 -14.89
N ILE A 392 -1.33 28.46 -15.25
CA ILE A 392 -1.53 28.10 -16.65
C ILE A 392 -2.30 29.26 -17.30
N ALA A 393 -1.54 30.26 -17.82
CA ALA A 393 -2.10 31.17 -18.77
C ALA A 393 -2.31 30.41 -20.09
N ASN A 394 -3.55 30.33 -20.60
CA ASN A 394 -3.75 29.87 -21.95
C ASN A 394 -3.22 30.93 -22.92
N GLU A 395 -2.94 30.56 -24.15
CA GLU A 395 -2.39 31.46 -25.19
C GLU A 395 -3.23 32.71 -25.47
N PHE A 396 -4.47 32.74 -24.99
CA PHE A 396 -5.42 33.87 -25.12
C PHE A 396 -5.51 34.74 -23.85
N ALA A 397 -4.88 34.35 -22.75
CA ALA A 397 -4.88 35.12 -21.50
C ALA A 397 -3.87 36.27 -21.56
N VAL A 398 -4.08 37.21 -22.47
CA VAL A 398 -3.29 38.45 -22.57
C VAL A 398 -3.64 39.34 -21.39
N GLY A 399 -2.76 39.50 -20.42
CA GLY A 399 -2.90 40.48 -19.35
C GLY A 399 -2.78 39.97 -17.90
N PHE A 400 -2.72 38.67 -17.63
CA PHE A 400 -2.60 38.16 -16.27
C PHE A 400 -1.18 38.23 -15.67
N HIS A 401 -0.15 38.56 -16.47
CA HIS A 401 1.25 38.64 -16.01
C HIS A 401 1.66 40.01 -15.43
N GLY A 402 0.75 40.97 -15.40
CA GLY A 402 1.09 42.37 -15.03
C GLY A 402 0.92 42.77 -13.56
N ALA A 403 0.13 42.04 -12.78
CA ALA A 403 -0.30 42.53 -11.46
C ALA A 403 0.66 42.21 -10.28
N ASN A 404 1.55 41.24 -10.40
CA ASN A 404 2.39 40.79 -9.27
C ASN A 404 3.87 41.20 -9.34
N ARG A 405 4.29 42.01 -10.34
CA ARG A 405 5.69 42.50 -10.41
C ARG A 405 5.91 43.91 -9.84
N LEU A 406 4.87 44.59 -9.39
CA LEU A 406 4.99 45.97 -8.89
C LEU A 406 5.05 46.11 -7.37
N GLN A 407 5.12 45.04 -6.60
CA GLN A 407 5.24 45.10 -5.14
C GLN A 407 6.59 44.57 -4.55
N ALA A 408 7.59 44.34 -5.39
CA ALA A 408 8.92 43.90 -4.94
C ALA A 408 10.03 44.96 -5.13
N SER A 409 9.68 46.23 -5.25
CA SER A 409 10.65 47.35 -5.28
C SER A 409 10.04 48.61 -4.64
N SER A 410 10.01 48.62 -3.29
CA SER A 410 10.06 49.83 -2.46
C SER A 410 10.48 49.47 -1.05
#